data_5c00c978e66caccfd44b70a123c59fc6
#
_entry.id   5c00c978e66caccfd44b70a123c59fc6
#
_cell.length_a   1.000
_cell.length_b   1.000
_cell.length_c   1.000
_cell.angle_alpha   90.00
_cell.angle_beta   90.00
_cell.angle_gamma   90.00
#
_symmetry.space_group_name_H-M   'P 1'
#
loop_
_entity.id
_entity.type
_entity.pdbx_description
1 polymer ?
#
loop_
_entity_poly.entity_id
_entity_poly.type
_entity_poly.pdbx_seq_one_letter_code
_entity_poly.pdbx_strand_id
1 'polypeptide(L)'
;SVRELTMDAQITDSDWHFIKKVLFRFLFVYLLMFMPAFFYVMPLGAHIMEYDRLFWNLFVPWLGKHVLDMGSDIPVWPVIKGDTVYNYVLVFCMLILSAVLTLLWTVIDRTRRNYDTLCYWFTVSVRYYLACAMLKYGFAKVFKVQFPFPSLTKLTEPFGDSSPMGLLWNVMGYSAE
;
A
#
# COMPACT_ATOMS: atom_id res chain seq x y z
N SER A 1 -26.35 9.43 -34.81
CA SER A 1 -26.80 8.53 -35.88
C SER A 1 -26.35 7.10 -35.56
N VAL A 2 -27.06 6.10 -36.13
CA VAL A 2 -26.80 4.66 -35.88
C VAL A 2 -25.33 4.26 -36.16
N ARG A 3 -24.64 4.96 -37.06
CA ARG A 3 -23.21 4.74 -37.36
C ARG A 3 -22.24 5.16 -36.24
N GLU A 4 -22.57 6.17 -35.47
CA GLU A 4 -21.75 6.61 -34.31
C GLU A 4 -21.88 5.61 -33.16
N LEU A 5 -23.08 5.08 -32.91
CA LEU A 5 -23.31 4.04 -31.90
C LEU A 5 -22.64 2.72 -32.26
N THR A 6 -22.49 2.38 -33.54
CA THR A 6 -21.75 1.19 -33.98
C THR A 6 -20.25 1.38 -33.97
N MET A 7 -19.74 2.61 -34.12
CA MET A 7 -18.31 2.92 -34.00
C MET A 7 -17.86 2.91 -32.56
N ASP A 8 -18.64 3.40 -31.60
CA ASP A 8 -18.36 3.33 -30.18
C ASP A 8 -18.41 1.88 -29.64
N ALA A 9 -19.24 1.01 -30.23
CA ALA A 9 -19.29 -0.41 -29.88
C ALA A 9 -18.07 -1.22 -30.40
N GLN A 10 -17.35 -0.73 -31.40
CA GLN A 10 -16.16 -1.39 -31.95
C GLN A 10 -14.85 -1.08 -31.20
N ILE A 11 -14.86 -0.10 -30.27
CA ILE A 11 -13.65 0.33 -29.55
C ILE A 11 -13.27 -0.63 -28.39
N THR A 12 -14.13 -1.60 -28.02
CA THR A 12 -13.98 -2.34 -26.77
C THR A 12 -13.50 -3.78 -26.89
N ASP A 13 -13.20 -4.32 -28.05
CA ASP A 13 -12.78 -5.72 -28.19
C ASP A 13 -11.34 -5.89 -28.70
N SER A 14 -10.41 -5.05 -28.24
CA SER A 14 -8.99 -5.26 -28.51
C SER A 14 -8.41 -6.27 -27.53
N ASP A 15 -7.93 -7.37 -28.05
CA ASP A 15 -7.17 -8.35 -27.27
C ASP A 15 -5.94 -7.67 -26.65
N TRP A 16 -5.83 -7.74 -25.32
CA TRP A 16 -4.66 -7.20 -24.64
C TRP A 16 -3.42 -8.03 -24.94
N HIS A 17 -2.33 -7.36 -25.30
CA HIS A 17 -1.03 -7.99 -25.44
C HIS A 17 -0.63 -8.70 -24.13
N PHE A 18 0.06 -9.82 -24.21
CA PHE A 18 0.44 -10.64 -23.06
C PHE A 18 1.13 -9.82 -21.95
N ILE A 19 2.11 -8.98 -22.32
CA ILE A 19 2.83 -8.13 -21.37
C ILE A 19 1.89 -7.17 -20.63
N LYS A 20 0.91 -6.56 -21.33
CA LYS A 20 -0.09 -5.68 -20.72
C LYS A 20 -0.94 -6.42 -19.68
N LYS A 21 -1.33 -7.66 -19.96
CA LYS A 21 -2.08 -8.51 -19.01
C LYS A 21 -1.26 -8.81 -17.76
N VAL A 22 0.03 -9.20 -17.93
CA VAL A 22 0.92 -9.51 -16.80
C VAL A 22 1.20 -8.26 -15.94
N LEU A 23 1.52 -7.12 -16.56
CA LEU A 23 1.73 -5.87 -15.85
C LEU A 23 0.48 -5.41 -15.09
N PHE A 24 -0.69 -5.51 -15.73
CA PHE A 24 -1.94 -5.17 -15.08
C PHE A 24 -2.20 -6.06 -13.86
N ARG A 25 -2.04 -7.38 -13.98
CA ARG A 25 -2.21 -8.33 -12.87
C ARG A 25 -1.26 -8.01 -11.72
N PHE A 26 0.01 -7.74 -12.03
CA PHE A 26 1.01 -7.39 -11.03
C PHE A 26 0.66 -6.10 -10.29
N LEU A 27 0.36 -5.04 -11.02
CA LEU A 27 -0.03 -3.75 -10.43
C LEU A 27 -1.33 -3.87 -9.64
N PHE A 28 -2.30 -4.62 -10.14
CA PHE A 28 -3.57 -4.86 -9.45
C PHE A 28 -3.34 -5.52 -8.10
N VAL A 29 -2.59 -6.63 -8.06
CA VAL A 29 -2.31 -7.37 -6.82
C VAL A 29 -1.47 -6.51 -5.86
N TYR A 30 -0.42 -5.88 -6.35
CA TYR A 30 0.47 -5.05 -5.53
C TYR A 30 -0.27 -3.87 -4.89
N LEU A 31 -1.01 -3.09 -5.69
CA LEU A 31 -1.77 -1.96 -5.18
C LEU A 31 -2.92 -2.40 -4.28
N LEU A 32 -3.57 -3.52 -4.55
CA LEU A 32 -4.61 -4.06 -3.68
C LEU A 32 -4.06 -4.38 -2.27
N MET A 33 -2.83 -4.92 -2.17
CA MET A 33 -2.16 -5.14 -0.89
C MET A 33 -1.76 -3.83 -0.20
N PHE A 34 -1.46 -2.79 -0.97
CA PHE A 34 -1.11 -1.47 -0.45
C PHE A 34 -2.32 -0.64 0.00
N MET A 35 -3.54 -1.01 -0.44
CA MET A 35 -4.77 -0.26 -0.23
C MET A 35 -5.70 -0.79 0.90
N PRO A 36 -5.29 -1.65 1.86
CA PRO A 36 -6.20 -2.09 2.91
C PRO A 36 -6.74 -0.93 3.74
N ALA A 37 -5.99 0.17 3.83
CA ALA A 37 -6.45 1.40 4.47
C ALA A 37 -7.71 2.02 3.83
N PHE A 38 -8.06 1.67 2.59
CA PHE A 38 -9.31 2.08 1.96
C PHE A 38 -10.53 1.46 2.63
N PHE A 39 -10.40 0.24 3.12
CA PHE A 39 -11.46 -0.45 3.83
C PHE A 39 -11.72 0.11 5.23
N TYR A 40 -10.82 0.94 5.76
CA TYR A 40 -10.98 1.56 7.09
C TYR A 40 -12.23 2.45 7.20
N VAL A 41 -12.76 2.93 6.07
CA VAL A 41 -13.98 3.75 6.02
C VAL A 41 -15.25 2.89 6.07
N MET A 42 -15.12 1.57 5.88
CA MET A 42 -16.27 0.65 5.91
C MET A 42 -16.50 0.09 7.32
N PRO A 43 -17.74 -0.23 7.71
CA PRO A 43 -18.08 -0.77 9.04
C PRO A 43 -17.30 -2.03 9.43
N LEU A 44 -16.91 -2.85 8.45
CA LEU A 44 -16.06 -4.05 8.65
C LEU A 44 -14.56 -3.77 8.48
N GLY A 45 -14.17 -2.56 8.12
CA GLY A 45 -12.80 -2.22 7.78
C GLY A 45 -11.82 -2.39 8.93
N ALA A 46 -12.25 -2.13 10.17
CA ALA A 46 -11.43 -2.31 11.36
C ALA A 46 -10.98 -3.78 11.53
N HIS A 47 -11.87 -4.74 11.33
CA HIS A 47 -11.54 -6.16 11.41
C HIS A 47 -10.61 -6.59 10.27
N ILE A 48 -10.86 -6.12 9.04
CA ILE A 48 -9.98 -6.43 7.89
C ILE A 48 -8.56 -5.91 8.16
N MET A 49 -8.42 -4.69 8.70
CA MET A 49 -7.12 -4.12 9.05
C MET A 49 -6.42 -4.87 10.19
N GLU A 50 -7.16 -5.41 11.14
CA GLU A 50 -6.59 -6.21 12.23
C GLU A 50 -6.02 -7.52 11.70
N TYR A 51 -6.74 -8.23 10.83
CA TYR A 51 -6.24 -9.45 10.18
C TYR A 51 -5.05 -9.17 9.25
N ASP A 52 -5.10 -8.10 8.48
CA ASP A 52 -3.99 -7.66 7.63
C ASP A 52 -2.74 -7.39 8.48
N ARG A 53 -2.88 -6.64 9.56
CA ARG A 53 -1.78 -6.37 10.50
C ARG A 53 -1.24 -7.64 11.15
N LEU A 54 -2.09 -8.54 11.60
CA LEU A 54 -1.67 -9.83 12.19
C LEU A 54 -0.90 -10.66 11.17
N PHE A 55 -1.39 -10.75 9.94
CA PHE A 55 -0.71 -11.47 8.86
C PHE A 55 0.70 -10.91 8.62
N TRP A 56 0.84 -9.59 8.42
CA TRP A 56 2.12 -8.98 8.13
C TRP A 56 3.07 -9.03 9.33
N ASN A 57 2.56 -8.89 10.55
CA ASN A 57 3.37 -8.97 11.78
C ASN A 57 3.94 -10.38 12.03
N LEU A 58 3.32 -11.41 11.49
CA LEU A 58 3.85 -12.77 11.53
C LEU A 58 4.78 -13.05 10.34
N PHE A 59 4.36 -12.64 9.15
CA PHE A 59 5.04 -12.99 7.90
C PHE A 59 6.37 -12.23 7.70
N VAL A 60 6.40 -10.94 8.01
CA VAL A 60 7.59 -10.10 7.81
C VAL A 60 8.77 -10.54 8.67
N PRO A 61 8.63 -10.76 10.00
CA PRO A 61 9.74 -11.26 10.82
C PRO A 61 10.16 -12.66 10.42
N TRP A 62 9.21 -13.53 10.08
CA TRP A 62 9.52 -14.88 9.63
C TRP A 62 10.39 -14.87 8.36
N LEU A 63 10.02 -14.08 7.35
CA LEU A 63 10.79 -13.97 6.11
C LEU A 63 12.16 -13.30 6.35
N GLY A 64 12.19 -12.25 7.18
CA GLY A 64 13.43 -11.59 7.55
C GLY A 64 14.43 -12.54 8.18
N LYS A 65 13.98 -13.43 9.07
CA LYS A 65 14.82 -14.41 9.75
C LYS A 65 15.26 -15.56 8.84
N HIS A 66 14.35 -16.13 8.03
CA HIS A 66 14.61 -17.39 7.32
C HIS A 66 15.10 -17.18 5.88
N VAL A 67 14.83 -16.05 5.27
CA VAL A 67 15.18 -15.79 3.86
C VAL A 67 16.26 -14.73 3.74
N LEU A 68 16.19 -13.67 4.57
CA LEU A 68 17.16 -12.57 4.51
C LEU A 68 18.31 -12.73 5.52
N ASP A 69 18.29 -13.80 6.34
CA ASP A 69 19.29 -14.09 7.37
C ASP A 69 19.60 -12.86 8.28
N MET A 70 18.57 -12.09 8.58
CA MET A 70 18.69 -10.94 9.46
C MET A 70 18.75 -11.47 10.90
N GLY A 71 19.97 -11.50 11.48
CA GLY A 71 20.26 -12.11 12.79
C GLY A 71 19.63 -11.43 14.02
N SER A 72 18.89 -10.34 13.84
CA SER A 72 18.14 -9.66 14.90
C SER A 72 16.64 -9.79 14.65
N ASP A 73 15.87 -9.99 15.72
CA ASP A 73 14.42 -9.93 15.63
C ASP A 73 14.00 -8.55 15.10
N ILE A 74 13.28 -8.56 13.99
CA ILE A 74 12.74 -7.33 13.40
C ILE A 74 11.64 -6.84 14.35
N PRO A 75 11.81 -5.67 14.98
CA PRO A 75 10.83 -5.17 15.93
C PRO A 75 9.49 -4.92 15.24
N VAL A 76 8.48 -5.66 15.66
CA VAL A 76 7.08 -5.52 15.20
C VAL A 76 6.45 -4.41 16.01
N TRP A 77 6.60 -3.17 15.55
CA TRP A 77 5.99 -2.02 16.22
C TRP A 77 4.86 -1.43 15.37
N PRO A 78 3.89 -0.74 15.99
CA PRO A 78 2.95 0.06 15.23
C PRO A 78 3.75 1.06 14.40
N VAL A 79 3.76 0.84 13.10
CA VAL A 79 4.66 1.50 12.16
C VAL A 79 4.18 2.92 11.95
N ILE A 80 4.60 3.82 12.83
CA ILE A 80 4.35 5.26 12.71
C ILE A 80 5.42 5.90 11.81
N LYS A 81 6.61 5.27 11.72
CA LYS A 81 7.76 5.77 10.97
C LYS A 81 7.99 4.93 9.71
N GLY A 82 8.09 5.58 8.55
CA GLY A 82 8.25 4.90 7.25
C GLY A 82 9.65 4.35 6.96
N ASP A 83 10.66 4.71 7.77
CA ASP A 83 12.07 4.39 7.58
C ASP A 83 12.59 3.23 8.46
N THR A 84 11.70 2.37 8.92
CA THR A 84 12.08 1.20 9.72
C THR A 84 12.45 0.01 8.84
N VAL A 85 13.35 -0.85 9.34
CA VAL A 85 13.72 -2.12 8.68
C VAL A 85 12.48 -2.96 8.38
N TYR A 86 11.50 -2.99 9.30
CA TYR A 86 10.23 -3.65 9.10
C TYR A 86 9.52 -3.20 7.81
N ASN A 87 9.46 -1.89 7.55
CA ASN A 87 8.79 -1.36 6.36
C ASN A 87 9.49 -1.72 5.06
N TYR A 88 10.83 -1.72 5.04
CA TYR A 88 11.58 -2.14 3.85
C TYR A 88 11.35 -3.62 3.55
N VAL A 89 11.41 -4.47 4.57
CA VAL A 89 11.11 -5.90 4.43
C VAL A 89 9.65 -6.13 4.03
N LEU A 90 8.70 -5.37 4.59
CA LEU A 90 7.28 -5.42 4.23
C LEU A 90 7.06 -5.12 2.74
N VAL A 91 7.64 -4.03 2.21
CA VAL A 91 7.53 -3.69 0.79
C VAL A 91 8.15 -4.78 -0.09
N PHE A 92 9.30 -5.33 0.32
CA PHE A 92 9.93 -6.45 -0.38
C PHE A 92 9.04 -7.70 -0.40
N CYS A 93 8.42 -8.05 0.75
CA CYS A 93 7.45 -9.14 0.84
C CYS A 93 6.25 -8.92 -0.10
N MET A 94 5.69 -7.70 -0.11
CA MET A 94 4.58 -7.35 -1.00
C MET A 94 4.94 -7.51 -2.48
N LEU A 95 6.16 -7.11 -2.88
CA LEU A 95 6.64 -7.27 -4.26
C LEU A 95 6.76 -8.75 -4.64
N ILE A 96 7.40 -9.57 -3.79
CA ILE A 96 7.54 -11.02 -4.05
C ILE A 96 6.18 -11.69 -4.12
N LEU A 97 5.31 -11.44 -3.13
CA LEU A 97 3.99 -12.05 -3.08
C LEU A 97 3.14 -11.64 -4.29
N SER A 98 3.23 -10.37 -4.71
CA SER A 98 2.57 -9.88 -5.92
C SER A 98 3.09 -10.56 -7.18
N ALA A 99 4.39 -10.81 -7.29
CA ALA A 99 4.97 -11.55 -8.40
C ALA A 99 4.46 -13.00 -8.44
N VAL A 100 4.48 -13.70 -7.30
CA VAL A 100 4.00 -15.08 -7.18
C VAL A 100 2.52 -15.18 -7.54
N LEU A 101 1.68 -14.32 -6.97
CA LEU A 101 0.24 -14.29 -7.26
C LEU A 101 -0.06 -13.92 -8.71
N THR A 102 0.74 -13.06 -9.32
CA THR A 102 0.64 -12.74 -10.75
C THR A 102 0.96 -13.95 -11.63
N LEU A 103 1.97 -14.73 -11.29
CA LEU A 103 2.30 -15.97 -11.98
C LEU A 103 1.17 -16.98 -11.86
N LEU A 104 0.66 -17.21 -10.65
CA LEU A 104 -0.48 -18.09 -10.41
C LEU A 104 -1.71 -17.64 -11.20
N TRP A 105 -2.06 -16.37 -11.14
CA TRP A 105 -3.17 -15.81 -11.93
C TRP A 105 -2.97 -16.00 -13.43
N THR A 106 -1.74 -15.82 -13.91
CA THR A 106 -1.41 -15.98 -15.33
C THR A 106 -1.58 -17.43 -15.79
N VAL A 107 -1.29 -18.38 -14.91
CA VAL A 107 -1.50 -19.82 -15.20
C VAL A 107 -2.98 -20.18 -15.19
N ILE A 108 -3.75 -19.68 -14.23
CA ILE A 108 -5.17 -20.00 -14.05
C ILE A 108 -6.02 -19.34 -15.13
N ASP A 109 -5.79 -18.06 -15.40
CA ASP A 109 -6.63 -17.24 -16.31
C ASP A 109 -5.94 -17.00 -17.66
N ARG A 110 -5.62 -18.10 -18.37
CA ARG A 110 -4.93 -18.05 -19.68
C ARG A 110 -5.84 -17.62 -20.82
N THR A 111 -7.13 -17.88 -20.70
CA THR A 111 -8.10 -17.74 -21.80
C THR A 111 -8.68 -16.34 -21.92
N ARG A 112 -8.52 -15.51 -20.90
CA ARG A 112 -9.11 -14.18 -20.87
C ARG A 112 -8.44 -13.23 -21.87
N ARG A 113 -9.25 -12.59 -22.72
CA ARG A 113 -8.77 -11.72 -23.80
C ARG A 113 -8.35 -10.35 -23.29
N ASN A 114 -9.15 -9.73 -22.42
CA ASN A 114 -8.89 -8.40 -21.88
C ASN A 114 -9.40 -8.23 -20.43
N TYR A 115 -9.01 -7.14 -19.80
CA TYR A 115 -9.42 -6.75 -18.45
C TYR A 115 -10.02 -5.33 -18.43
N ASP A 116 -10.62 -4.85 -19.52
CA ASP A 116 -11.05 -3.45 -19.65
C ASP A 116 -11.99 -3.02 -18.52
N THR A 117 -13.03 -3.82 -18.22
CA THR A 117 -13.97 -3.53 -17.13
C THR A 117 -13.28 -3.54 -15.76
N LEU A 118 -12.42 -4.53 -15.51
CA LEU A 118 -11.69 -4.62 -14.23
C LEU A 118 -10.70 -3.47 -14.09
N CYS A 119 -10.00 -3.11 -15.17
CA CYS A 119 -9.06 -1.99 -15.21
C CYS A 119 -9.79 -0.65 -14.97
N TYR A 120 -10.98 -0.46 -15.54
CA TYR A 120 -11.80 0.72 -15.30
C TYR A 120 -12.15 0.85 -13.81
N TRP A 121 -12.76 -0.17 -13.21
CA TRP A 121 -13.16 -0.12 -11.80
C TRP A 121 -11.97 -0.01 -10.87
N PHE A 122 -10.86 -0.67 -11.19
CA PHE A 122 -9.63 -0.55 -10.43
C PHE A 122 -9.07 0.87 -10.49
N THR A 123 -9.05 1.49 -11.67
CA THR A 123 -8.61 2.89 -11.83
C THR A 123 -9.50 3.85 -11.04
N VAL A 124 -10.81 3.64 -11.06
CA VAL A 124 -11.75 4.42 -10.24
C VAL A 124 -11.43 4.27 -8.76
N SER A 125 -11.24 3.04 -8.28
CA SER A 125 -10.89 2.75 -6.87
C SER A 125 -9.58 3.41 -6.45
N VAL A 126 -8.53 3.35 -7.28
CA VAL A 126 -7.24 4.00 -7.03
C VAL A 126 -7.38 5.52 -6.95
N ARG A 127 -8.17 6.13 -7.82
CA ARG A 127 -8.44 7.58 -7.78
C ARG A 127 -9.14 8.00 -6.49
N TYR A 128 -10.16 7.26 -6.06
CA TYR A 128 -10.84 7.53 -4.79
C TYR A 128 -9.91 7.34 -3.59
N TYR A 129 -9.12 6.27 -3.59
CA TYR A 129 -8.12 6.05 -2.54
C TYR A 129 -7.14 7.22 -2.46
N LEU A 130 -6.59 7.66 -3.59
CA LEU A 130 -5.66 8.78 -3.65
C LEU A 130 -6.31 10.08 -3.16
N ALA A 131 -7.54 10.36 -3.59
CA ALA A 131 -8.28 11.53 -3.13
C ALA A 131 -8.50 11.52 -1.61
N CYS A 132 -8.95 10.40 -1.06
CA CYS A 132 -9.12 10.23 0.40
C CYS A 132 -7.79 10.38 1.16
N ALA A 133 -6.71 9.80 0.62
CA ALA A 133 -5.38 9.94 1.22
C ALA A 133 -4.92 11.41 1.23
N MET A 134 -5.06 12.13 0.11
CA MET A 134 -4.71 13.54 0.01
C MET A 134 -5.54 14.41 0.95
N LEU A 135 -6.84 14.17 1.06
CA LEU A 135 -7.72 14.86 2.00
C LEU A 135 -7.29 14.59 3.44
N LYS A 136 -7.04 13.32 3.81
CA LYS A 136 -6.57 12.95 5.15
C LYS A 136 -5.28 13.66 5.52
N TYR A 137 -4.28 13.65 4.62
CA TYR A 137 -3.01 14.35 4.85
C TYR A 137 -3.19 15.88 4.89
N GLY A 138 -4.04 16.44 4.04
CA GLY A 138 -4.37 17.87 4.04
C GLY A 138 -5.00 18.29 5.37
N PHE A 139 -6.03 17.59 5.82
CA PHE A 139 -6.68 17.87 7.11
C PHE A 139 -5.74 17.68 8.30
N ALA A 140 -4.91 16.62 8.27
CA ALA A 140 -3.94 16.39 9.34
C ALA A 140 -2.91 17.52 9.49
N LYS A 141 -2.59 18.24 8.40
CA LYS A 141 -1.74 19.44 8.44
C LYS A 141 -2.51 20.67 8.95
N VAL A 142 -3.74 20.90 8.46
CA VAL A 142 -4.57 22.03 8.89
C VAL A 142 -4.85 21.98 10.38
N PHE A 143 -5.17 20.81 10.92
CA PHE A 143 -5.47 20.64 12.35
C PHE A 143 -4.23 20.33 13.19
N LYS A 144 -3.00 20.40 12.63
CA LYS A 144 -1.73 20.10 13.31
C LYS A 144 -1.69 18.74 14.03
N VAL A 145 -2.44 17.76 13.54
CA VAL A 145 -2.51 16.41 14.12
C VAL A 145 -1.34 15.52 13.62
N GLN A 146 -0.77 15.87 12.48
CA GLN A 146 0.28 15.07 11.84
C GLN A 146 1.59 15.09 12.64
N PHE A 147 1.91 16.24 13.23
CA PHE A 147 3.13 16.46 14.00
C PHE A 147 2.77 16.96 15.40
N PRO A 148 2.39 16.07 16.32
CA PRO A 148 2.10 16.48 17.69
C PRO A 148 3.40 16.92 18.39
N PHE A 149 3.27 17.79 19.39
CA PHE A 149 4.41 18.20 20.21
C PHE A 149 5.10 16.95 20.80
N PRO A 150 6.44 16.89 20.77
CA PRO A 150 7.18 15.74 21.28
C PRO A 150 6.86 15.48 22.76
N SER A 151 6.60 14.22 23.12
CA SER A 151 6.41 13.83 24.52
C SER A 151 7.71 13.96 25.30
N LEU A 152 7.63 14.05 26.65
CA LEU A 152 8.81 14.11 27.50
C LEU A 152 9.76 12.93 27.27
N THR A 153 9.23 11.74 27.04
CA THR A 153 10.02 10.55 26.71
C THR A 153 10.81 10.74 25.41
N LYS A 154 10.23 11.40 24.42
CA LYS A 154 10.90 11.70 23.15
C LYS A 154 11.96 12.79 23.28
N LEU A 155 11.77 13.75 24.17
CA LEU A 155 12.76 14.80 24.45
C LEU A 155 13.99 14.28 25.20
N THR A 156 13.86 13.17 25.93
CA THR A 156 14.96 12.55 26.69
C THR A 156 15.57 11.34 25.96
N GLU A 157 15.04 10.96 24.77
CA GLU A 157 15.58 9.87 23.96
C GLU A 157 16.96 10.26 23.40
N PRO A 158 17.98 9.41 23.55
CA PRO A 158 19.29 9.66 22.93
C PRO A 158 19.18 9.84 21.41
N PHE A 159 19.96 10.77 20.86
CA PHE A 159 19.93 11.05 19.42
C PHE A 159 20.17 9.81 18.54
N GLY A 160 21.05 8.89 19.01
CA GLY A 160 21.37 7.66 18.29
C GLY A 160 20.23 6.62 18.23
N ASP A 161 19.23 6.73 19.12
CA ASP A 161 18.09 5.82 19.17
C ASP A 161 16.92 6.28 18.28
N SER A 162 16.99 7.52 17.78
CA SER A 162 15.98 8.08 16.91
C SER A 162 16.30 7.83 15.43
N SER A 163 15.30 7.42 14.63
CA SER A 163 15.45 7.36 13.17
C SER A 163 15.52 8.77 12.56
N PRO A 164 16.13 8.95 11.38
CA PRO A 164 16.19 10.24 10.68
C PRO A 164 14.80 10.87 10.49
N MET A 165 13.81 10.07 10.09
CA MET A 165 12.41 10.54 9.97
C MET A 165 11.84 10.93 11.33
N GLY A 166 12.14 10.17 12.39
CA GLY A 166 11.70 10.48 13.76
C GLY A 166 12.24 11.81 14.27
N LEU A 167 13.50 12.12 13.98
CA LEU A 167 14.12 13.41 14.30
C LEU A 167 13.43 14.56 13.55
N LEU A 168 13.20 14.40 12.25
CA LEU A 168 12.47 15.39 11.45
C LEU A 168 11.06 15.63 12.00
N TRP A 169 10.35 14.60 12.37
CA TRP A 169 9.01 14.71 12.96
C TRP A 169 9.02 15.45 14.31
N ASN A 170 10.02 15.20 15.14
CA ASN A 170 10.17 15.92 16.42
C ASN A 170 10.42 17.43 16.17
N VAL A 171 11.29 17.77 15.20
CA VAL A 171 11.54 19.17 14.83
C VAL A 171 10.26 19.84 14.31
N MET A 172 9.52 19.17 13.41
CA MET A 172 8.27 19.68 12.86
C MET A 172 7.18 19.82 13.94
N GLY A 173 7.14 18.89 14.91
CA GLY A 173 6.19 18.94 16.02
C GLY A 173 6.51 20.04 17.05
N TYR A 174 7.78 20.42 17.19
CA TYR A 174 8.22 21.49 18.08
C TYR A 174 7.92 22.87 17.48
N SER A 175 7.89 23.00 16.16
CA SER A 175 7.59 24.26 15.49
C SER A 175 6.15 24.72 15.80
N ALA A 176 6.01 25.94 16.22
CA ALA A 176 4.71 26.56 16.53
C ALA A 176 3.95 27.02 15.27
N GLU A 177 4.59 27.04 14.10
CA GLU A 177 4.05 27.45 12.80
C GLU A 177 3.39 26.33 12.00
#